data_b2d1eabd28a1eadc662cbb50600ae2cc
#
_entry.id   b2d1eabd28a1eadc662cbb50600ae2cc
#
_cell.length_a   1.000
_cell.length_b   1.000
_cell.length_c   1.000
_cell.angle_alpha   90.00
_cell.angle_beta   90.00
_cell.angle_gamma   90.00
#
_symmetry.space_group_name_H-M   'P 1'
#
loop_
_entity.id
_entity.type
_entity.pdbx_description
1 polymer ?
#
loop_
_entity_poly.entity_id
_entity_poly.type
_entity_poly.pdbx_seq_one_letter_code
_entity_poly.pdbx_strand_id
1 'polypeptide(L)'
;NYELIPELVYQNNGIESLIIYTPAIPKDHKGLVYLRNLGLRIYKRAEILGIISRNFTTIGIAGTHGKTTTSTMLSWILKESGKNTGAFLGGISTNFSSNLLLPTKENPLI
;
A
#
# COMPACT_ATOMS: atom_id res chain seq x y z
N ASN A 1 -17.14 -6.33 -5.46
CA ASN A 1 -17.99 -7.52 -5.59
C ASN A 1 -17.10 -8.73 -5.88
N TYR A 2 -17.05 -9.72 -4.97
CA TYR A 2 -16.17 -10.89 -5.09
C TYR A 2 -16.56 -11.79 -6.28
N GLU A 3 -17.76 -11.68 -6.81
CA GLU A 3 -18.25 -12.41 -7.99
C GLU A 3 -17.51 -12.04 -9.28
N LEU A 4 -16.88 -10.85 -9.32
CA LEU A 4 -16.05 -10.40 -10.45
C LEU A 4 -14.59 -10.85 -10.35
N ILE A 5 -14.18 -11.41 -9.21
CA ILE A 5 -12.79 -11.83 -8.98
C ILE A 5 -12.32 -12.88 -10.01
N PRO A 6 -13.14 -13.90 -10.38
CA PRO A 6 -12.75 -14.87 -11.39
C PRO A 6 -12.36 -14.23 -12.72
N GLU A 7 -13.19 -13.31 -13.24
CA GLU A 7 -12.92 -12.64 -14.51
C GLU A 7 -11.64 -11.82 -14.47
N LEU A 8 -11.41 -11.05 -13.39
CA LEU A 8 -10.22 -10.23 -13.21
C LEU A 8 -8.95 -11.08 -13.14
N VAL A 9 -9.00 -12.24 -12.52
CA VAL A 9 -7.86 -13.17 -12.43
C VAL A 9 -7.61 -13.86 -13.76
N TYR A 10 -8.66 -14.26 -14.49
CA TYR A 10 -8.53 -14.90 -15.79
C TYR A 10 -8.07 -13.95 -16.89
N GLN A 11 -8.53 -12.70 -16.89
CA GLN A 11 -8.10 -11.70 -17.87
C GLN A 11 -6.58 -11.44 -17.85
N ASN A 12 -5.95 -11.62 -16.70
CA ASN A 12 -4.51 -11.42 -16.51
C ASN A 12 -3.70 -12.75 -16.52
N ASN A 13 -4.23 -13.82 -17.10
CA ASN A 13 -3.59 -15.15 -17.15
C ASN A 13 -3.13 -15.72 -15.78
N GLY A 14 -3.65 -15.19 -14.67
CA GLY A 14 -3.39 -15.67 -13.32
C GLY A 14 -1.95 -15.49 -12.79
N ILE A 15 -0.99 -15.26 -13.67
CA ILE A 15 0.45 -15.28 -13.35
C ILE A 15 0.93 -13.93 -12.81
N GLU A 16 0.25 -12.84 -13.17
CA GLU A 16 0.64 -11.47 -12.82
C GLU A 16 -0.26 -10.82 -11.76
N SER A 17 -1.18 -11.57 -11.18
CA SER A 17 -2.10 -11.01 -10.19
C SER A 17 -1.47 -10.98 -8.80
N LEU A 18 -1.27 -9.78 -8.27
CA LEU A 18 -0.85 -9.54 -6.90
C LEU A 18 -2.08 -9.31 -6.01
N ILE A 19 -2.35 -10.24 -5.11
CA ILE A 19 -3.50 -10.17 -4.21
C ILE A 19 -3.03 -9.65 -2.86
N ILE A 20 -3.59 -8.51 -2.46
CA ILE A 20 -3.25 -7.86 -1.20
C ILE A 20 -4.52 -7.72 -0.36
N TYR A 21 -4.44 -8.11 0.91
CA TYR A 21 -5.56 -7.94 1.84
C TYR A 21 -5.14 -7.18 3.11
N THR A 22 -6.13 -6.64 3.80
CA THR A 22 -5.95 -6.02 5.12
C THR A 22 -6.53 -6.90 6.22
N PRO A 23 -6.01 -6.82 7.46
CA PRO A 23 -6.58 -7.56 8.60
C PRO A 23 -8.05 -7.22 8.92
N ALA A 24 -8.58 -6.12 8.38
CA ALA A 24 -9.97 -5.75 8.50
C ALA A 24 -10.93 -6.72 7.77
N ILE A 25 -10.40 -7.49 6.81
CA ILE A 25 -11.19 -8.51 6.11
C ILE A 25 -11.16 -9.80 6.93
N PRO A 26 -12.33 -10.35 7.31
CA PRO A 26 -12.40 -11.61 8.03
C PRO A 26 -11.72 -12.74 7.25
N LYS A 27 -11.11 -13.70 7.98
CA LYS A 27 -10.39 -14.83 7.36
C LYS A 27 -11.31 -15.77 6.58
N ASP A 28 -12.58 -15.80 6.93
CA ASP A 28 -13.67 -16.60 6.32
C ASP A 28 -14.42 -15.85 5.21
N HIS A 29 -13.97 -14.65 4.84
CA HIS A 29 -14.55 -13.89 3.74
C HIS A 29 -14.51 -14.73 2.45
N LYS A 30 -15.66 -14.94 1.84
CA LYS A 30 -15.83 -15.82 0.67
C LYS A 30 -14.85 -15.57 -0.47
N GLY A 31 -14.59 -14.30 -0.79
CA GLY A 31 -13.61 -13.93 -1.81
C GLY A 31 -12.17 -14.31 -1.43
N LEU A 32 -11.80 -14.16 -0.16
CA LEU A 32 -10.47 -14.53 0.32
C LEU A 32 -10.25 -16.05 0.31
N VAL A 33 -11.28 -16.80 0.73
CA VAL A 33 -11.28 -18.27 0.69
C VAL A 33 -11.19 -18.76 -0.75
N TYR A 34 -11.96 -18.17 -1.65
CA TYR A 34 -11.94 -18.49 -3.08
C TYR A 34 -10.54 -18.31 -3.68
N LEU A 35 -9.90 -17.16 -3.44
CA LEU A 35 -8.55 -16.86 -3.94
C LEU A 35 -7.48 -17.81 -3.38
N ARG A 36 -7.61 -18.21 -2.12
CA ARG A 36 -6.73 -19.23 -1.52
C ARG A 36 -6.89 -20.59 -2.18
N ASN A 37 -8.13 -21.00 -2.45
CA ASN A 37 -8.43 -22.27 -3.09
C ASN A 37 -7.91 -22.34 -4.54
N LEU A 38 -7.75 -21.22 -5.21
CA LEU A 38 -7.08 -21.12 -6.51
C LEU A 38 -5.54 -21.27 -6.43
N GLY A 39 -4.97 -21.41 -5.23
CA GLY A 39 -3.53 -21.50 -5.03
C GLY A 39 -2.77 -20.19 -5.27
N LEU A 40 -3.47 -19.07 -5.34
CA LEU A 40 -2.87 -17.76 -5.56
C LEU A 40 -2.17 -17.24 -4.30
N ARG A 41 -1.05 -16.59 -4.49
CA ARG A 41 -0.29 -16.01 -3.40
C ARG A 41 -0.96 -14.73 -2.90
N ILE A 42 -1.30 -14.71 -1.62
CA ILE A 42 -2.01 -13.59 -0.99
C ILE A 42 -1.11 -12.96 0.05
N TYR A 43 -0.92 -11.66 -0.03
CA TYR A 43 -0.04 -10.89 0.85
C TYR A 43 -0.85 -9.98 1.77
N LYS A 44 -0.36 -9.79 2.99
CA LYS A 44 -0.84 -8.69 3.82
C LYS A 44 -0.31 -7.36 3.30
N ARG A 45 -1.10 -6.31 3.42
CA ARG A 45 -0.66 -4.95 3.06
C ARG A 45 0.68 -4.57 3.68
N ALA A 46 0.89 -4.92 4.96
CA ALA A 46 2.14 -4.64 5.67
C ALA A 46 3.35 -5.40 5.07
N GLU A 47 3.15 -6.61 4.57
CA GLU A 47 4.20 -7.39 3.89
C GLU A 47 4.64 -6.70 2.58
N ILE A 48 3.67 -6.26 1.79
CA ILE A 48 3.96 -5.55 0.53
C ILE A 48 4.65 -4.21 0.81
N LEU A 49 4.20 -3.44 1.80
CA LEU A 49 4.89 -2.22 2.21
C LEU A 49 6.33 -2.50 2.65
N GLY A 50 6.57 -3.60 3.38
CA GLY A 50 7.90 -4.03 3.77
C GLY A 50 8.78 -4.44 2.58
N ILE A 51 8.21 -5.06 1.55
CA ILE A 51 8.93 -5.39 0.31
C ILE A 51 9.31 -4.11 -0.45
N ILE A 52 8.35 -3.20 -0.60
CA ILE A 52 8.59 -1.91 -1.27
C ILE A 52 9.67 -1.12 -0.52
N SER A 53 9.55 -0.99 0.79
CA SER A 53 10.46 -0.19 1.61
C SER A 53 11.93 -0.62 1.52
N ARG A 54 12.18 -1.92 1.28
CA ARG A 54 13.56 -2.45 1.14
C ARG A 54 14.29 -1.97 -0.11
N ASN A 55 13.55 -1.53 -1.12
CA ASN A 55 14.13 -1.05 -2.38
C ASN A 55 14.37 0.46 -2.40
N PHE A 56 14.04 1.16 -1.29
CA PHE A 56 14.14 2.62 -1.22
C PHE A 56 14.72 3.05 0.13
N THR A 57 15.30 4.24 0.18
CA THR A 57 15.59 4.89 1.45
C THR A 57 14.26 5.23 2.14
N THR A 58 13.99 4.59 3.26
CA THR A 58 12.67 4.63 3.90
C THR A 58 12.74 5.24 5.30
N ILE A 59 11.81 6.13 5.60
CA ILE A 59 11.62 6.71 6.93
C ILE A 59 10.31 6.17 7.51
N GLY A 60 10.41 5.35 8.56
CA GLY A 60 9.26 4.79 9.26
C GLY A 60 8.84 5.66 10.45
N ILE A 61 7.56 6.01 10.51
CA ILE A 61 6.97 6.75 11.64
C ILE A 61 6.17 5.79 12.52
N ALA A 62 6.63 5.58 13.74
CA ALA A 62 5.98 4.71 14.72
C ALA A 62 5.56 5.50 15.96
N GLY A 63 4.58 4.99 16.68
CA GLY A 63 4.08 5.59 17.93
C GLY A 63 2.60 5.25 18.18
N THR A 64 2.13 5.54 19.37
CA THR A 64 0.72 5.35 19.75
C THR A 64 -0.19 6.44 19.18
N HIS A 65 0.29 7.69 19.15
CA HIS A 65 -0.43 8.87 18.66
C HIS A 65 0.44 9.69 17.73
N GLY A 66 -0.17 10.52 16.89
CA GLY A 66 0.52 11.50 16.05
C GLY A 66 1.23 10.94 14.81
N LYS A 67 1.15 9.64 14.53
CA LYS A 67 1.81 9.03 13.36
C LYS A 67 1.41 9.68 12.04
N THR A 68 0.11 9.79 11.79
CA THR A 68 -0.41 10.38 10.55
C THR A 68 -0.02 11.85 10.43
N THR A 69 -0.13 12.63 11.50
CA THR A 69 0.25 14.04 11.51
C THR A 69 1.73 14.20 11.22
N THR A 70 2.60 13.47 11.93
CA THR A 70 4.05 13.55 11.76
C THR A 70 4.48 13.11 10.36
N SER A 71 3.94 12.02 9.84
CA SER A 71 4.27 11.55 8.48
C SER A 71 3.77 12.51 7.41
N THR A 72 2.60 13.12 7.59
CA THR A 72 2.09 14.15 6.68
C THR A 72 2.98 15.39 6.67
N MET A 73 3.37 15.89 7.84
CA MET A 73 4.26 17.05 7.96
C MET A 73 5.63 16.78 7.33
N LEU A 74 6.23 15.63 7.64
CA LEU A 74 7.52 15.25 7.06
C LEU A 74 7.46 15.12 5.54
N SER A 75 6.44 14.45 5.02
CA SER A 75 6.24 14.28 3.58
C SER A 75 6.05 15.62 2.87
N TRP A 76 5.33 16.54 3.49
CA TRP A 76 5.15 17.89 2.97
C TRP A 76 6.47 18.66 2.92
N ILE A 77 7.23 18.68 4.02
CA ILE A 77 8.52 19.35 4.10
C ILE A 77 9.49 18.80 3.05
N LEU A 78 9.59 17.49 2.92
CA LEU A 78 10.47 16.85 1.95
C LEU A 78 10.08 17.19 0.52
N LYS A 79 8.78 17.15 0.21
CA LYS A 79 8.25 17.54 -1.11
C LYS A 79 8.54 19.00 -1.44
N GLU A 80 8.23 19.93 -0.53
CA GLU A 80 8.47 21.36 -0.71
C GLU A 80 9.97 21.70 -0.80
N SER A 81 10.83 20.93 -0.16
CA SER A 81 12.29 21.06 -0.30
C SER A 81 12.84 20.52 -1.63
N GLY A 82 11.98 20.08 -2.54
CA GLY A 82 12.38 19.53 -3.84
C GLY A 82 12.90 18.09 -3.80
N LYS A 83 12.75 17.40 -2.67
CA LYS A 83 13.10 15.98 -2.57
C LYS A 83 12.06 15.13 -3.30
N ASN A 84 12.53 14.16 -4.07
CA ASN A 84 11.67 13.17 -4.71
C ASN A 84 11.16 12.21 -3.66
N THR A 85 9.94 12.43 -3.18
CA THR A 85 9.39 11.75 -2.01
C THR A 85 8.09 11.02 -2.38
N GLY A 86 8.00 9.75 -2.01
CA GLY A 86 6.76 9.01 -1.88
C GLY A 86 6.33 8.96 -0.42
N ALA A 87 5.04 8.84 -0.16
CA ALA A 87 4.54 8.63 1.20
C ALA A 87 3.28 7.78 1.21
N PHE A 88 3.21 6.88 2.18
CA PHE A 88 2.01 6.12 2.49
C PHE A 88 1.50 6.54 3.88
N LEU A 89 0.39 7.28 3.90
CA LEU A 89 -0.15 7.89 5.11
C LEU A 89 -1.27 7.05 5.72
N GLY A 90 -1.39 7.08 7.04
CA GLY A 90 -2.44 6.36 7.76
C GLY A 90 -3.85 6.96 7.63
N GLY A 91 -3.98 8.12 6.98
CA GLY A 91 -5.24 8.81 6.74
C GLY A 91 -5.11 9.80 5.59
N ILE A 92 -6.23 10.36 5.14
CA ILE A 92 -6.25 11.34 4.06
C ILE A 92 -5.63 12.65 4.57
N SER A 93 -4.60 13.11 3.88
CA SER A 93 -3.97 14.40 4.13
C SER A 93 -4.71 15.50 3.37
N THR A 94 -5.01 16.60 4.05
CA THR A 94 -5.59 17.80 3.41
C THR A 94 -4.63 18.43 2.41
N ASN A 95 -3.33 18.37 2.67
CA ASN A 95 -2.30 18.94 1.81
C ASN A 95 -2.15 18.19 0.48
N PHE A 96 -2.40 16.89 0.48
CA PHE A 96 -2.28 16.03 -0.70
C PHE A 96 -3.64 15.60 -1.25
N SER A 97 -4.73 15.84 -0.52
CA SER A 97 -6.08 15.32 -0.81
C SER A 97 -6.09 13.79 -1.01
N SER A 98 -5.11 13.10 -0.39
CA SER A 98 -4.88 11.67 -0.55
C SER A 98 -4.15 11.11 0.68
N ASN A 99 -4.17 9.80 0.83
CA ASN A 99 -3.32 9.05 1.75
C ASN A 99 -2.07 8.45 1.07
N LEU A 100 -1.87 8.77 -0.20
CA LEU A 100 -0.75 8.31 -0.99
C LEU A 100 -0.12 9.49 -1.74
N LEU A 101 1.18 9.67 -1.59
CA LEU A 101 2.01 10.52 -2.42
C LEU A 101 2.92 9.63 -3.26
N LEU A 102 2.82 9.75 -4.57
CA LEU A 102 3.71 9.04 -5.49
C LEU A 102 4.93 9.89 -5.83
N PRO A 103 6.11 9.30 -5.85
CA PRO A 103 7.32 9.98 -6.31
C PRO A 103 7.24 10.19 -7.83
N THR A 104 7.87 11.25 -8.30
CA THR A 104 7.84 11.64 -9.73
C THR A 104 9.09 11.25 -10.50
N LYS A 105 10.15 10.82 -9.81
CA LYS A 105 11.47 10.49 -10.38
C LYS A 105 11.99 9.18 -9.81
N GLU A 106 13.07 8.66 -10.39
CA GLU A 106 13.78 7.50 -9.85
C GLU A 106 14.45 7.81 -8.50
N ASN A 107 14.73 6.77 -7.72
CA ASN A 107 15.36 6.83 -6.39
C ASN A 107 14.66 7.77 -5.38
N PRO A 108 13.38 7.56 -5.09
CA PRO A 108 12.67 8.38 -4.12
C PRO A 108 13.05 8.03 -2.67
N LEU A 109 12.77 8.98 -1.77
CA LEU A 109 12.58 8.71 -0.34
C LEU A 109 11.15 8.20 -0.09
N ILE A 110 10.99 7.19 0.74
CA ILE A 110 9.67 6.66 1.13
C ILE A 110 9.54 6.57 2.64
#